data_00ad1d4cba389145c96609f584da90ea
#
_entry.id   00ad1d4cba389145c96609f584da90ea
#
_cell.length_a   1.000
_cell.length_b   1.000
_cell.length_c   1.000
_cell.angle_alpha   90.00
_cell.angle_beta   90.00
_cell.angle_gamma   90.00
#
_symmetry.space_group_name_H-M   'P 1'
#
loop_
_entity.id
_entity.type
_entity.pdbx_description
1 polymer ?
#
loop_
_entity_poly.entity_id
_entity_poly.type
_entity_poly.pdbx_seq_one_letter_code
_entity_poly.pdbx_strand_id
1 'polypeptide(L)'
;MNRRAFLTLAPALATTALAQRKRRTTVSIRGDAFYINGQPTYKGRQYQGAKIEGLLMNVRAVQATFDDRNPETVSRWNYPDTGKWDPERNTREFIAAMPEWRRHGLLGFTINLQGGSPEGYSKAQPWHNSAIEADGSLRPDYMGRFERILNRADELGMAPIFGVFYFGQDQRVKDEEAVKTAVRNTVQWLLEKNYGNVLLEICNESNVRAYDHDILKPPRVHELIEMAKGITAGGRRLLVGTSYGGGFVPLENVVRSSDFLLVHGNGVSDPNRITQMVEQTRKVSGYRPMPILFNEDDHFDFDKPLNNMMAAVKAYASWGYFEPGKSNYVDGHQCPPVNWGINTERKKAFFALLKQVTGA
;
A
#
# COMPACT_ATOMS: atom_id res chain seq x y z
N MET A 1 19.27 -8.34 -74.71
CA MET A 1 18.65 -7.42 -73.73
C MET A 1 18.18 -8.23 -72.53
N ASN A 2 18.99 -8.28 -71.45
CA ASN A 2 18.66 -9.04 -70.25
C ASN A 2 18.11 -8.07 -69.19
N ARG A 3 16.83 -8.25 -68.81
CA ARG A 3 16.23 -7.56 -67.68
C ARG A 3 16.47 -8.38 -66.40
N ARG A 4 17.34 -7.90 -65.53
CA ARG A 4 17.48 -8.43 -64.17
C ARG A 4 16.39 -7.82 -63.30
N ALA A 5 15.50 -8.66 -62.71
CA ALA A 5 14.54 -8.27 -61.70
C ALA A 5 15.25 -8.29 -60.33
N PHE A 6 15.25 -7.14 -59.65
CA PHE A 6 15.69 -7.06 -58.26
C PHE A 6 14.50 -7.40 -57.35
N LEU A 7 14.58 -8.52 -56.65
CA LEU A 7 13.70 -8.86 -55.56
C LEU A 7 14.20 -8.16 -54.27
N THR A 8 13.48 -7.15 -53.84
CA THR A 8 13.68 -6.55 -52.52
C THR A 8 12.96 -7.39 -51.47
N LEU A 9 13.72 -8.11 -50.63
CA LEU A 9 13.21 -8.73 -49.41
C LEU A 9 13.02 -7.61 -48.35
N ALA A 10 11.78 -7.35 -47.94
CA ALA A 10 11.47 -6.55 -46.80
C ALA A 10 11.69 -7.42 -45.53
N PRO A 11 12.40 -6.93 -44.48
CA PRO A 11 12.52 -7.68 -43.24
C PRO A 11 11.18 -7.68 -42.51
N ALA A 12 10.63 -8.87 -42.28
CA ALA A 12 9.48 -9.06 -41.38
C ALA A 12 9.95 -8.78 -39.95
N LEU A 13 9.52 -7.67 -39.38
CA LEU A 13 9.63 -7.37 -37.96
C LEU A 13 8.74 -8.35 -37.18
N ALA A 14 9.33 -9.40 -36.68
CA ALA A 14 8.69 -10.30 -35.71
C ALA A 14 8.50 -9.55 -34.40
N THR A 15 7.33 -8.99 -34.17
CA THR A 15 6.90 -8.52 -32.86
C THR A 15 6.72 -9.75 -31.98
N THR A 16 7.72 -10.08 -31.18
CA THR A 16 7.59 -11.03 -30.07
C THR A 16 6.65 -10.39 -29.05
N ALA A 17 5.36 -10.73 -29.11
CA ALA A 17 4.44 -10.47 -28.02
C ALA A 17 4.98 -11.21 -26.79
N LEU A 18 5.57 -10.49 -25.85
CA LEU A 18 5.93 -11.01 -24.53
C LEU A 18 4.66 -11.62 -23.94
N ALA A 19 4.63 -12.94 -23.79
CA ALA A 19 3.49 -13.64 -23.20
C ALA A 19 3.23 -13.04 -21.82
N GLN A 20 2.06 -12.41 -21.66
CA GLN A 20 1.68 -11.76 -20.42
C GLN A 20 1.65 -12.81 -19.30
N ARG A 21 2.41 -12.57 -18.23
CA ARG A 21 2.51 -13.52 -17.10
C ARG A 21 1.12 -13.80 -16.54
N LYS A 22 0.74 -15.07 -16.45
CA LYS A 22 -0.51 -15.49 -15.84
C LYS A 22 -0.48 -15.15 -14.35
N ARG A 23 -1.37 -14.27 -13.91
CA ARG A 23 -1.54 -13.91 -12.49
C ARG A 23 -2.23 -15.04 -11.74
N ARG A 24 -1.89 -15.18 -10.46
CA ARG A 24 -2.37 -16.27 -9.58
C ARG A 24 -3.37 -15.79 -8.55
N THR A 25 -3.33 -14.49 -8.23
CA THR A 25 -4.05 -13.91 -7.09
C THR A 25 -4.98 -12.80 -7.56
N THR A 26 -6.23 -12.88 -7.10
CA THR A 26 -7.22 -11.82 -7.27
C THR A 26 -7.80 -11.46 -5.91
N VAL A 27 -7.96 -10.17 -5.63
CA VAL A 27 -8.69 -9.67 -4.47
C VAL A 27 -10.06 -9.17 -4.89
N SER A 28 -11.06 -9.44 -4.07
CA SER A 28 -12.42 -8.91 -4.25
C SER A 28 -13.07 -8.63 -2.90
N ILE A 29 -14.16 -7.88 -2.92
CA ILE A 29 -14.94 -7.52 -1.74
C ILE A 29 -16.37 -8.01 -1.93
N ARG A 30 -16.95 -8.59 -0.87
CA ARG A 30 -18.38 -8.90 -0.78
C ARG A 30 -18.90 -8.44 0.57
N GLY A 31 -19.79 -7.45 0.57
CA GLY A 31 -20.18 -6.77 1.80
C GLY A 31 -18.98 -6.13 2.48
N ASP A 32 -18.74 -6.44 3.73
CA ASP A 32 -17.64 -5.94 4.55
C ASP A 32 -16.43 -6.89 4.66
N ALA A 33 -16.37 -7.91 3.77
CA ALA A 33 -15.35 -8.94 3.78
C ALA A 33 -14.45 -8.94 2.52
N PHE A 34 -13.15 -9.17 2.74
CA PHE A 34 -12.18 -9.42 1.67
C PHE A 34 -12.17 -10.89 1.26
N TYR A 35 -11.98 -11.10 -0.03
CA TYR A 35 -11.83 -12.42 -0.66
C TYR A 35 -10.56 -12.46 -1.47
N ILE A 36 -9.82 -13.54 -1.37
CA ILE A 36 -8.68 -13.85 -2.25
C ILE A 36 -9.02 -15.11 -3.04
N ASN A 37 -8.91 -15.03 -4.37
CA ASN A 37 -9.24 -16.13 -5.28
C ASN A 37 -10.64 -16.72 -5.04
N GLY A 38 -11.62 -15.86 -4.76
CA GLY A 38 -13.02 -16.22 -4.54
C GLY A 38 -13.33 -16.87 -3.19
N GLN A 39 -12.33 -17.04 -2.31
CA GLN A 39 -12.51 -17.51 -0.94
C GLN A 39 -12.36 -16.35 0.05
N PRO A 40 -13.18 -16.28 1.12
CA PRO A 40 -12.95 -15.26 2.14
C PRO A 40 -11.57 -15.47 2.75
N THR A 41 -10.89 -14.36 3.06
CA THR A 41 -9.64 -14.41 3.81
C THR A 41 -9.88 -15.10 5.16
N TYR A 42 -8.90 -15.84 5.65
CA TYR A 42 -8.99 -16.57 6.93
C TYR A 42 -10.29 -17.39 7.09
N LYS A 43 -10.69 -18.11 6.05
CA LYS A 43 -11.97 -18.87 5.96
C LYS A 43 -12.27 -19.69 7.21
N GLY A 44 -13.45 -19.48 7.77
CA GLY A 44 -13.93 -20.19 8.97
C GLY A 44 -13.24 -19.78 10.27
N ARG A 45 -12.28 -18.84 10.25
CA ARG A 45 -11.49 -18.50 11.42
C ARG A 45 -12.25 -17.58 12.38
N GLN A 46 -12.21 -17.95 13.65
CA GLN A 46 -12.60 -17.13 14.80
C GLN A 46 -11.46 -17.14 15.83
N TYR A 47 -11.35 -16.08 16.62
CA TYR A 47 -10.39 -15.97 17.70
C TYR A 47 -10.99 -15.19 18.88
N GLN A 48 -10.98 -15.76 20.08
CA GLN A 48 -11.58 -15.18 21.29
C GLN A 48 -13.02 -14.63 21.07
N GLY A 49 -13.84 -15.39 20.36
CA GLY A 49 -15.22 -15.00 20.02
C GLY A 49 -15.37 -13.98 18.88
N ALA A 50 -14.29 -13.39 18.39
CA ALA A 50 -14.32 -12.50 17.25
C ALA A 50 -14.20 -13.25 15.91
N LYS A 51 -14.96 -12.83 14.91
CA LYS A 51 -14.86 -13.32 13.54
C LYS A 51 -13.59 -12.74 12.89
N ILE A 52 -12.73 -13.60 12.37
CA ILE A 52 -11.50 -13.22 11.64
C ILE A 52 -11.70 -13.39 10.13
N GLU A 53 -12.55 -14.36 9.74
CA GLU A 53 -12.88 -14.56 8.34
C GLU A 53 -13.32 -13.25 7.67
N GLY A 54 -12.73 -12.93 6.52
CA GLY A 54 -13.03 -11.72 5.76
C GLY A 54 -12.15 -10.51 6.08
N LEU A 55 -11.32 -10.56 7.14
CA LEU A 55 -10.37 -9.48 7.46
C LEU A 55 -9.10 -9.56 6.61
N LEU A 56 -8.37 -8.46 6.49
CA LEU A 56 -7.08 -8.36 5.79
C LEU A 56 -6.02 -7.78 6.74
N MET A 57 -5.33 -8.64 7.48
CA MET A 57 -4.23 -8.22 8.35
C MET A 57 -3.04 -7.79 7.53
N ASN A 58 -2.42 -6.68 7.93
CA ASN A 58 -1.40 -6.05 7.10
C ASN A 58 -0.27 -5.41 7.93
N VAL A 59 0.76 -4.93 7.23
CA VAL A 59 1.83 -4.08 7.77
C VAL A 59 2.01 -2.87 6.87
N ARG A 60 2.42 -1.76 7.48
CA ARG A 60 2.81 -0.57 6.73
C ARG A 60 4.29 -0.68 6.33
N ALA A 61 4.57 -0.79 5.04
CA ALA A 61 5.92 -1.00 4.51
C ALA A 61 6.23 -0.03 3.35
N VAL A 62 5.83 1.22 3.49
CA VAL A 62 5.88 2.25 2.43
C VAL A 62 7.27 2.47 1.84
N GLN A 63 8.33 2.15 2.59
CA GLN A 63 9.71 2.36 2.17
C GLN A 63 10.33 1.14 1.44
N ALA A 64 9.56 0.12 1.09
CA ALA A 64 10.05 -1.07 0.36
C ALA A 64 10.70 -0.74 -1.00
N THR A 65 10.34 0.40 -1.59
CA THR A 65 10.85 0.90 -2.86
C THR A 65 11.54 2.27 -2.72
N PHE A 66 11.95 2.63 -1.51
CA PHE A 66 12.57 3.92 -1.21
C PHE A 66 13.79 4.18 -2.11
N ASP A 67 13.86 5.40 -2.65
CA ASP A 67 14.98 5.84 -3.50
C ASP A 67 15.07 7.37 -3.48
N ASP A 68 15.91 7.89 -2.61
CA ASP A 68 16.11 9.33 -2.43
C ASP A 68 17.03 9.91 -3.51
N ARG A 69 16.50 10.84 -4.30
CA ARG A 69 17.24 11.54 -5.37
C ARG A 69 17.87 12.85 -4.90
N ASN A 70 17.69 13.22 -3.64
CA ASN A 70 18.34 14.42 -3.12
C ASN A 70 19.76 14.10 -2.65
N PRO A 71 20.81 14.63 -3.30
CA PRO A 71 22.21 14.38 -2.94
C PRO A 71 22.57 14.85 -1.53
N GLU A 72 21.81 15.80 -0.95
CA GLU A 72 22.03 16.29 0.41
C GLU A 72 21.50 15.36 1.50
N THR A 73 20.56 14.49 1.15
CA THR A 73 19.90 13.60 2.12
C THR A 73 20.13 12.11 1.88
N VAL A 74 20.50 11.69 0.67
CA VAL A 74 20.67 10.28 0.31
C VAL A 74 21.64 9.52 1.22
N SER A 75 22.67 10.17 1.72
CA SER A 75 23.65 9.57 2.65
C SER A 75 23.07 9.20 4.03
N ARG A 76 21.91 9.76 4.41
CA ARG A 76 21.22 9.40 5.65
C ARG A 76 20.74 7.97 5.66
N TRP A 77 20.56 7.39 4.50
CA TRP A 77 19.99 6.05 4.29
C TRP A 77 21.04 4.97 4.04
N ASN A 78 22.30 5.28 4.27
CA ASN A 78 23.40 4.35 4.05
C ASN A 78 23.26 3.09 4.91
N TYR A 79 23.45 1.93 4.29
CA TYR A 79 23.57 0.67 5.01
C TYR A 79 24.80 0.70 5.93
N PRO A 80 24.69 0.21 7.17
CA PRO A 80 25.79 0.29 8.14
C PRO A 80 27.02 -0.55 7.77
N ASP A 81 26.83 -1.60 6.97
CA ASP A 81 27.87 -2.52 6.53
C ASP A 81 28.64 -2.04 5.28
N THR A 82 27.97 -1.28 4.40
CA THR A 82 28.58 -0.83 3.14
C THR A 82 28.87 0.67 3.10
N GLY A 83 28.29 1.45 4.01
CA GLY A 83 28.38 2.91 4.02
C GLY A 83 27.75 3.58 2.80
N LYS A 84 26.82 2.88 2.09
CA LYS A 84 26.12 3.39 0.92
C LYS A 84 24.66 3.00 0.91
N TRP A 85 23.80 3.85 0.38
CA TRP A 85 22.43 3.51 0.09
C TRP A 85 22.36 2.61 -1.16
N ASP A 86 21.52 1.58 -1.09
CA ASP A 86 21.25 0.66 -2.21
C ASP A 86 19.73 0.37 -2.28
N PRO A 87 18.97 1.07 -3.15
CA PRO A 87 17.54 0.86 -3.29
C PRO A 87 17.17 -0.53 -3.82
N GLU A 88 18.08 -1.15 -4.62
CA GLU A 88 17.89 -2.50 -5.13
C GLU A 88 18.04 -3.54 -4.01
N ARG A 89 18.99 -3.35 -3.10
CA ARG A 89 19.15 -4.19 -1.90
C ARG A 89 17.92 -4.09 -1.01
N ASN A 90 17.46 -2.87 -0.75
CA ASN A 90 16.26 -2.65 0.08
C ASN A 90 15.05 -3.41 -0.46
N THR A 91 14.79 -3.32 -1.76
CA THR A 91 13.70 -4.06 -2.41
C THR A 91 13.93 -5.58 -2.39
N ARG A 92 15.16 -6.07 -2.59
CA ARG A 92 15.46 -7.52 -2.51
C ARG A 92 15.25 -8.07 -1.11
N GLU A 93 15.69 -7.36 -0.07
CA GLU A 93 15.50 -7.75 1.32
C GLU A 93 14.02 -7.76 1.71
N PHE A 94 13.25 -6.77 1.26
CA PHE A 94 11.79 -6.77 1.41
C PHE A 94 11.14 -8.03 0.80
N ILE A 95 11.44 -8.30 -0.46
CA ILE A 95 10.90 -9.48 -1.17
C ILE A 95 11.28 -10.78 -0.46
N ALA A 96 12.50 -10.87 0.07
CA ALA A 96 12.97 -12.03 0.81
C ALA A 96 12.24 -12.25 2.15
N ALA A 97 11.76 -11.18 2.79
CA ALA A 97 11.00 -11.26 4.05
C ALA A 97 9.54 -11.70 3.86
N MET A 98 8.93 -11.40 2.71
CA MET A 98 7.50 -11.64 2.45
C MET A 98 7.04 -13.11 2.71
N PRO A 99 7.78 -14.17 2.35
CA PRO A 99 7.36 -15.55 2.65
C PRO A 99 7.23 -15.82 4.15
N GLU A 100 8.12 -15.26 4.97
CA GLU A 100 8.05 -15.40 6.43
C GLU A 100 6.80 -14.71 6.98
N TRP A 101 6.52 -13.49 6.57
CA TRP A 101 5.31 -12.77 6.95
C TRP A 101 4.06 -13.55 6.57
N ARG A 102 4.04 -14.12 5.36
CA ARG A 102 2.92 -14.94 4.88
C ARG A 102 2.70 -16.18 5.73
N ARG A 103 3.77 -16.85 6.20
CA ARG A 103 3.69 -17.99 7.12
C ARG A 103 3.12 -17.64 8.50
N HIS A 104 3.19 -16.36 8.89
CA HIS A 104 2.56 -15.85 10.10
C HIS A 104 1.13 -15.32 9.87
N GLY A 105 0.56 -15.54 8.70
CA GLY A 105 -0.82 -15.16 8.40
C GLY A 105 -0.99 -13.76 7.81
N LEU A 106 0.09 -13.01 7.53
CA LEU A 106 -0.01 -11.70 6.89
C LEU A 106 -0.53 -11.83 5.45
N LEU A 107 -1.58 -11.08 5.11
CA LEU A 107 -2.17 -11.08 3.77
C LEU A 107 -2.03 -9.76 3.03
N GLY A 108 -1.79 -8.66 3.73
CA GLY A 108 -1.64 -7.34 3.13
C GLY A 108 -0.38 -6.61 3.58
N PHE A 109 0.03 -5.62 2.82
CA PHE A 109 1.05 -4.65 3.20
C PHE A 109 0.87 -3.37 2.38
N THR A 110 1.22 -2.22 2.97
CA THR A 110 1.16 -0.92 2.27
C THR A 110 2.50 -0.59 1.66
N ILE A 111 2.53 -0.24 0.38
CA ILE A 111 3.68 0.31 -0.35
C ILE A 111 3.23 1.51 -1.18
N ASN A 112 4.08 2.55 -1.33
CA ASN A 112 3.67 3.80 -1.95
C ASN A 112 4.60 4.23 -3.09
N LEU A 113 4.02 4.83 -4.14
CA LEU A 113 4.75 5.51 -5.22
C LEU A 113 5.50 6.74 -4.72
N GLN A 114 4.90 7.47 -3.78
CA GLN A 114 5.57 8.48 -2.97
C GLN A 114 5.60 7.99 -1.53
N GLY A 115 6.79 7.84 -0.97
CA GLY A 115 6.97 7.51 0.44
C GLY A 115 7.58 8.68 1.18
N GLY A 116 6.89 9.14 2.21
CA GLY A 116 7.35 10.22 3.08
C GLY A 116 7.60 9.75 4.50
N SER A 117 8.03 10.68 5.35
CA SER A 117 8.31 10.47 6.77
C SER A 117 9.24 9.29 7.08
N PRO A 118 10.33 9.07 6.32
CA PRO A 118 11.24 7.94 6.56
C PRO A 118 11.99 8.04 7.90
N GLU A 119 12.02 9.19 8.55
CA GLU A 119 12.56 9.39 9.90
C GLU A 119 11.44 9.35 10.97
N GLY A 120 10.34 8.62 10.73
CA GLY A 120 9.14 8.65 11.58
C GLY A 120 8.51 10.05 11.57
N TYR A 121 7.33 10.29 11.88
CA TYR A 121 6.57 11.58 11.96
C TYR A 121 7.34 12.86 11.60
N SER A 122 8.10 12.85 10.47
CA SER A 122 8.97 13.97 10.05
C SER A 122 8.13 15.16 9.61
N LYS A 123 8.37 16.33 10.20
CA LYS A 123 7.69 17.58 9.81
C LYS A 123 8.21 18.14 8.50
N ALA A 124 9.54 18.11 8.30
CA ALA A 124 10.20 18.49 7.06
C ALA A 124 10.56 17.22 6.27
N GLN A 125 10.41 17.28 4.95
CA GLN A 125 10.67 16.16 4.06
C GLN A 125 11.60 16.60 2.90
N PRO A 126 12.89 16.85 3.18
CA PRO A 126 13.84 17.33 2.20
C PRO A 126 14.27 16.28 1.17
N TRP A 127 14.12 15.01 1.49
CA TRP A 127 14.40 13.90 0.57
C TRP A 127 13.46 13.89 -0.63
N HIS A 128 13.92 13.34 -1.74
CA HIS A 128 13.13 13.19 -2.95
C HIS A 128 12.84 11.71 -3.25
N ASN A 129 11.88 11.14 -2.55
CA ASN A 129 11.43 9.75 -2.74
C ASN A 129 10.08 9.73 -3.45
N SER A 130 10.11 9.65 -4.78
CA SER A 130 8.90 9.63 -5.61
C SER A 130 9.12 8.83 -6.89
N ALA A 131 8.18 7.95 -7.21
CA ALA A 131 8.07 7.30 -8.51
C ALA A 131 7.42 8.22 -9.55
N ILE A 132 6.87 9.37 -9.12
CA ILE A 132 6.08 10.28 -9.95
C ILE A 132 6.98 11.47 -10.31
N GLU A 133 7.13 11.75 -11.59
CA GLU A 133 7.81 12.94 -12.11
C GLU A 133 6.87 14.15 -12.10
N ALA A 134 7.42 15.34 -12.31
CA ALA A 134 6.67 16.59 -12.20
C ALA A 134 5.43 16.67 -13.11
N ASP A 135 5.43 16.00 -14.26
CA ASP A 135 4.33 15.95 -15.22
C ASP A 135 3.33 14.80 -14.97
N GLY A 136 3.54 14.01 -13.93
CA GLY A 136 2.70 12.85 -13.60
C GLY A 136 3.11 11.56 -14.31
N SER A 137 4.20 11.55 -15.07
CA SER A 137 4.77 10.31 -15.62
C SER A 137 5.42 9.47 -14.51
N LEU A 138 5.54 8.15 -14.75
CA LEU A 138 6.08 7.21 -13.78
C LEU A 138 7.51 6.82 -14.14
N ARG A 139 8.42 6.86 -13.17
CA ARG A 139 9.84 6.50 -13.33
C ARG A 139 9.99 5.00 -13.58
N PRO A 140 10.56 4.58 -14.73
CA PRO A 140 10.68 3.16 -15.07
C PRO A 140 11.50 2.33 -14.07
N ASP A 141 12.60 2.87 -13.54
CA ASP A 141 13.46 2.22 -12.55
C ASP A 141 12.71 1.94 -11.24
N TYR A 142 11.95 2.92 -10.75
CA TYR A 142 11.14 2.81 -9.55
C TYR A 142 10.00 1.81 -9.76
N MET A 143 9.30 1.89 -10.90
CA MET A 143 8.23 0.95 -11.26
C MET A 143 8.74 -0.48 -11.45
N GLY A 144 9.96 -0.67 -11.91
CA GLY A 144 10.61 -1.98 -11.99
C GLY A 144 10.80 -2.64 -10.62
N ARG A 145 11.07 -1.87 -9.56
CA ARG A 145 11.12 -2.38 -8.18
C ARG A 145 9.74 -2.77 -7.69
N PHE A 146 8.72 -1.94 -7.93
CA PHE A 146 7.32 -2.31 -7.62
C PHE A 146 6.88 -3.57 -8.34
N GLU A 147 7.20 -3.71 -9.62
CA GLU A 147 6.82 -4.90 -10.37
C GLU A 147 7.33 -6.19 -9.73
N ARG A 148 8.57 -6.20 -9.24
CA ARG A 148 9.13 -7.36 -8.55
C ARG A 148 8.39 -7.68 -7.24
N ILE A 149 8.05 -6.64 -6.45
CA ILE A 149 7.28 -6.81 -5.22
C ILE A 149 5.87 -7.35 -5.53
N LEU A 150 5.17 -6.75 -6.49
CA LEU A 150 3.82 -7.16 -6.85
C LEU A 150 3.79 -8.57 -7.44
N ASN A 151 4.81 -8.96 -8.21
CA ASN A 151 4.98 -10.33 -8.70
C ASN A 151 5.11 -11.32 -7.54
N ARG A 152 5.91 -10.95 -6.51
CA ARG A 152 6.07 -11.80 -5.33
C ARG A 152 4.80 -11.89 -4.50
N ALA A 153 4.08 -10.79 -4.34
CA ALA A 153 2.78 -10.78 -3.69
C ALA A 153 1.76 -11.68 -4.39
N ASP A 154 1.71 -11.61 -5.73
CA ASP A 154 0.86 -12.48 -6.55
C ASP A 154 1.19 -13.97 -6.34
N GLU A 155 2.48 -14.34 -6.26
CA GLU A 155 2.92 -15.71 -5.99
C GLU A 155 2.50 -16.22 -4.60
N LEU A 156 2.54 -15.34 -3.61
CA LEU A 156 2.27 -15.66 -2.20
C LEU A 156 0.80 -15.57 -1.81
N GLY A 157 -0.10 -15.15 -2.71
CA GLY A 157 -1.51 -14.94 -2.39
C GLY A 157 -1.72 -13.76 -1.45
N MET A 158 -0.95 -12.67 -1.61
CA MET A 158 -1.05 -11.44 -0.81
C MET A 158 -1.70 -10.31 -1.60
N ALA A 159 -2.36 -9.40 -0.89
CA ALA A 159 -3.05 -8.24 -1.44
C ALA A 159 -2.36 -6.94 -0.98
N PRO A 160 -1.44 -6.37 -1.77
CA PRO A 160 -0.82 -5.08 -1.48
C PRO A 160 -1.84 -3.94 -1.48
N ILE A 161 -1.70 -3.00 -0.53
CA ILE A 161 -2.29 -1.67 -0.55
C ILE A 161 -1.28 -0.76 -1.22
N PHE A 162 -1.61 -0.28 -2.42
CA PHE A 162 -0.71 0.47 -3.30
C PHE A 162 -1.06 1.94 -3.24
N GLY A 163 -0.30 2.73 -2.49
CA GLY A 163 -0.49 4.16 -2.33
C GLY A 163 0.13 4.96 -3.46
N VAL A 164 -0.55 6.02 -3.91
CA VAL A 164 -0.05 6.90 -4.97
C VAL A 164 0.67 8.10 -4.37
N PHE A 165 -0.03 8.96 -3.62
CA PHE A 165 0.55 10.19 -3.09
C PHE A 165 0.85 10.12 -1.60
N TYR A 166 1.86 10.91 -1.21
CA TYR A 166 2.21 11.17 0.17
C TYR A 166 2.45 12.66 0.39
N PHE A 167 1.92 13.20 1.48
CA PHE A 167 2.15 14.60 1.85
C PHE A 167 3.66 14.91 1.99
N GLY A 168 4.08 16.10 1.58
CA GLY A 168 5.49 16.47 1.58
C GLY A 168 6.30 15.91 0.39
N GLN A 169 5.66 15.17 -0.53
CA GLN A 169 6.23 14.75 -1.81
C GLN A 169 5.36 15.20 -3.00
N ASP A 170 4.09 15.50 -2.77
CA ASP A 170 3.16 16.00 -3.81
C ASP A 170 3.56 17.37 -4.38
N GLN A 171 4.30 18.19 -3.63
CA GLN A 171 4.88 19.47 -4.08
C GLN A 171 5.78 19.34 -5.31
N ARG A 172 6.26 18.14 -5.61
CA ARG A 172 7.10 17.86 -6.79
C ARG A 172 6.29 17.63 -8.07
N VAL A 173 4.98 17.52 -7.95
CA VAL A 173 4.05 17.43 -9.08
C VAL A 173 3.61 18.84 -9.46
N LYS A 174 3.71 19.22 -10.73
CA LYS A 174 3.64 20.62 -11.16
C LYS A 174 2.26 21.27 -11.00
N ASP A 175 1.17 20.50 -11.18
CA ASP A 175 -0.20 21.02 -11.19
C ASP A 175 -1.23 19.89 -10.98
N GLU A 176 -2.49 20.25 -10.86
CA GLU A 176 -3.61 19.32 -10.65
C GLU A 176 -3.77 18.33 -11.82
N GLU A 177 -3.51 18.74 -13.06
CA GLU A 177 -3.60 17.83 -14.21
C GLU A 177 -2.49 16.77 -14.18
N ALA A 178 -1.31 17.13 -13.71
CA ALA A 178 -0.23 16.18 -13.48
C ALA A 178 -0.56 15.20 -12.34
N VAL A 179 -1.26 15.64 -11.30
CA VAL A 179 -1.82 14.74 -10.25
C VAL A 179 -2.79 13.74 -10.86
N LYS A 180 -3.75 14.19 -11.67
CA LYS A 180 -4.69 13.31 -12.39
C LYS A 180 -3.98 12.36 -13.34
N THR A 181 -2.95 12.85 -14.04
CA THR A 181 -2.11 12.05 -14.94
C THR A 181 -1.38 10.95 -14.20
N ALA A 182 -0.81 11.23 -13.03
CA ALA A 182 -0.14 10.22 -12.20
C ALA A 182 -1.11 9.12 -11.75
N VAL A 183 -2.32 9.47 -11.32
CA VAL A 183 -3.36 8.47 -10.98
C VAL A 183 -3.72 7.63 -12.20
N ARG A 184 -3.97 8.27 -13.34
CA ARG A 184 -4.31 7.59 -14.59
C ARG A 184 -3.22 6.61 -15.02
N ASN A 185 -1.98 7.07 -15.06
CA ASN A 185 -0.82 6.25 -15.41
C ASN A 185 -0.64 5.06 -14.46
N THR A 186 -0.82 5.29 -13.16
CA THR A 186 -0.73 4.21 -12.15
C THR A 186 -1.79 3.14 -12.36
N VAL A 187 -3.05 3.55 -12.54
CA VAL A 187 -4.16 2.60 -12.76
C VAL A 187 -3.96 1.83 -14.06
N GLN A 188 -3.60 2.52 -15.15
CA GLN A 188 -3.33 1.89 -16.44
C GLN A 188 -2.18 0.89 -16.33
N TRP A 189 -1.05 1.26 -15.72
CA TRP A 189 0.09 0.36 -15.51
C TRP A 189 -0.29 -0.91 -14.76
N LEU A 190 -1.09 -0.79 -13.68
CA LEU A 190 -1.55 -1.94 -12.90
C LEU A 190 -2.49 -2.85 -13.71
N LEU A 191 -3.40 -2.27 -14.48
CA LEU A 191 -4.37 -3.00 -15.29
C LEU A 191 -3.69 -3.67 -16.52
N GLU A 192 -2.79 -2.99 -17.20
CA GLU A 192 -2.03 -3.52 -18.35
C GLU A 192 -1.15 -4.70 -17.95
N LYS A 193 -0.53 -4.63 -16.77
CA LYS A 193 0.23 -5.74 -16.18
C LYS A 193 -0.65 -6.82 -15.55
N ASN A 194 -1.97 -6.66 -15.65
CA ASN A 194 -2.98 -7.63 -15.22
C ASN A 194 -2.95 -7.94 -13.70
N TYR A 195 -2.53 -7.01 -12.84
CA TYR A 195 -2.60 -7.21 -11.40
C TYR A 195 -4.05 -7.20 -10.93
N GLY A 196 -4.50 -8.30 -10.31
CA GLY A 196 -5.84 -8.47 -9.76
C GLY A 196 -5.88 -8.49 -8.23
N ASN A 197 -4.72 -8.40 -7.59
CA ASN A 197 -4.54 -8.53 -6.15
C ASN A 197 -4.20 -7.19 -5.45
N VAL A 198 -4.37 -6.06 -6.11
CA VAL A 198 -3.99 -4.73 -5.58
C VAL A 198 -5.21 -3.96 -5.12
N LEU A 199 -5.10 -3.36 -3.94
CA LEU A 199 -5.99 -2.33 -3.40
C LEU A 199 -5.31 -0.97 -3.63
N LEU A 200 -5.96 -0.03 -4.32
CA LEU A 200 -5.37 1.28 -4.61
C LEU A 200 -5.75 2.30 -3.54
N GLU A 201 -4.75 2.94 -2.94
CA GLU A 201 -4.90 4.10 -2.08
C GLU A 201 -4.51 5.37 -2.83
N ILE A 202 -5.43 6.33 -2.98
CA ILE A 202 -5.15 7.57 -3.72
C ILE A 202 -4.06 8.39 -3.04
N CYS A 203 -4.23 8.67 -1.76
CA CYS A 203 -3.20 9.36 -0.99
C CYS A 203 -3.23 8.97 0.48
N ASN A 204 -2.07 8.98 1.08
CA ASN A 204 -1.91 8.76 2.51
C ASN A 204 -2.42 9.96 3.30
N GLU A 205 -3.34 9.73 4.24
CA GLU A 205 -3.83 10.75 5.18
C GLU A 205 -4.29 12.05 4.50
N SER A 206 -5.28 11.96 3.63
CA SER A 206 -5.78 13.10 2.84
C SER A 206 -6.13 14.34 3.68
N ASN A 207 -6.42 14.18 4.98
CA ASN A 207 -6.75 15.25 5.90
C ASN A 207 -5.53 15.93 6.57
N VAL A 208 -4.32 15.51 6.25
CA VAL A 208 -3.10 16.20 6.72
C VAL A 208 -2.94 17.50 5.94
N ARG A 209 -2.68 18.60 6.67
CA ARG A 209 -2.59 19.95 6.07
C ARG A 209 -1.38 20.17 5.15
N ALA A 210 -0.45 19.21 5.09
CA ALA A 210 0.79 19.32 4.33
C ALA A 210 0.67 18.96 2.84
N TYR A 211 -0.53 18.66 2.33
CA TYR A 211 -0.76 18.56 0.88
C TYR A 211 -0.87 19.94 0.25
N ASP A 212 -0.16 20.18 -0.84
CA ASP A 212 -0.25 21.42 -1.62
C ASP A 212 -1.45 21.39 -2.56
N HIS A 213 -1.69 20.25 -3.25
CA HIS A 213 -2.76 20.13 -4.22
C HIS A 213 -4.13 19.92 -3.56
N ASP A 214 -5.08 20.84 -3.82
CA ASP A 214 -6.42 20.77 -3.23
C ASP A 214 -7.20 19.51 -3.59
N ILE A 215 -6.94 18.93 -4.76
CA ILE A 215 -7.60 17.70 -5.20
C ILE A 215 -7.21 16.46 -4.34
N LEU A 216 -6.11 16.52 -3.59
CA LEU A 216 -5.69 15.48 -2.64
C LEU A 216 -6.30 15.65 -1.25
N LYS A 217 -6.96 16.79 -0.97
CA LYS A 217 -7.54 17.12 0.33
C LYS A 217 -8.96 16.56 0.48
N PRO A 218 -9.48 16.42 1.72
CA PRO A 218 -10.75 15.77 2.00
C PRO A 218 -11.95 16.24 1.18
N PRO A 219 -12.12 17.55 0.87
CA PRO A 219 -13.27 17.98 0.09
C PRO A 219 -13.31 17.42 -1.33
N ARG A 220 -12.14 17.09 -1.91
CA ARG A 220 -12.02 16.79 -3.33
C ARG A 220 -11.39 15.43 -3.68
N VAL A 221 -10.73 14.75 -2.74
CA VAL A 221 -10.02 13.48 -3.02
C VAL A 221 -10.94 12.39 -3.61
N HIS A 222 -12.24 12.46 -3.36
CA HIS A 222 -13.23 11.56 -3.95
C HIS A 222 -13.29 11.65 -5.47
N GLU A 223 -12.96 12.81 -6.07
CA GLU A 223 -12.89 13.00 -7.53
C GLU A 223 -11.84 12.06 -8.15
N LEU A 224 -10.69 11.90 -7.47
CA LEU A 224 -9.63 10.98 -7.90
C LEU A 224 -10.01 9.51 -7.67
N ILE A 225 -10.74 9.19 -6.59
CA ILE A 225 -11.28 7.85 -6.35
C ILE A 225 -12.22 7.46 -7.49
N GLU A 226 -13.17 8.32 -7.84
CA GLU A 226 -14.14 8.08 -8.92
C GLU A 226 -13.46 7.97 -10.28
N MET A 227 -12.50 8.86 -10.56
CA MET A 227 -11.70 8.81 -11.78
C MET A 227 -10.95 7.47 -11.90
N ALA A 228 -10.27 7.03 -10.86
CA ALA A 228 -9.53 5.78 -10.85
C ALA A 228 -10.45 4.56 -11.05
N LYS A 229 -11.64 4.55 -10.43
CA LYS A 229 -12.66 3.50 -10.60
C LYS A 229 -13.26 3.48 -11.99
N GLY A 230 -13.32 4.63 -12.68
CA GLY A 230 -13.78 4.74 -14.05
C GLY A 230 -12.84 4.14 -15.10
N ILE A 231 -11.57 3.93 -14.76
CA ILE A 231 -10.58 3.34 -15.67
C ILE A 231 -10.70 1.82 -15.65
N THR A 232 -10.94 1.23 -16.80
CA THR A 232 -11.13 -0.22 -16.96
C THR A 232 -10.23 -0.80 -18.05
N ALA A 233 -9.84 -2.07 -17.88
CA ALA A 233 -9.20 -2.85 -18.94
C ALA A 233 -9.69 -4.30 -18.87
N GLY A 234 -10.13 -4.84 -20.01
CA GLY A 234 -10.69 -6.20 -20.09
C GLY A 234 -11.88 -6.42 -19.16
N GLY A 235 -12.74 -5.41 -18.96
CA GLY A 235 -13.90 -5.46 -18.06
C GLY A 235 -13.57 -5.42 -16.57
N ARG A 236 -12.30 -5.18 -16.20
CA ARG A 236 -11.83 -5.09 -14.80
C ARG A 236 -11.47 -3.66 -14.44
N ARG A 237 -11.67 -3.31 -13.18
CA ARG A 237 -11.17 -2.10 -12.53
C ARG A 237 -10.46 -2.44 -11.23
N LEU A 238 -9.73 -1.49 -10.67
CA LEU A 238 -9.16 -1.62 -9.34
C LEU A 238 -10.19 -1.33 -8.25
N LEU A 239 -9.96 -1.86 -7.06
CA LEU A 239 -10.62 -1.46 -5.83
C LEU A 239 -9.88 -0.24 -5.28
N VAL A 240 -10.60 0.85 -4.98
CA VAL A 240 -10.00 2.15 -4.68
C VAL A 240 -10.55 2.73 -3.37
N GLY A 241 -9.64 3.31 -2.59
CA GLY A 241 -9.93 4.07 -1.38
C GLY A 241 -8.87 5.14 -1.14
N THR A 242 -8.93 5.78 0.03
CA THR A 242 -7.92 6.72 0.54
C THR A 242 -7.94 6.69 2.06
N SER A 243 -6.85 7.10 2.72
CA SER A 243 -6.77 7.09 4.17
C SER A 243 -6.95 8.48 4.80
N TYR A 244 -7.28 8.44 6.09
CA TYR A 244 -7.32 9.58 7.00
C TYR A 244 -6.35 9.35 8.15
N GLY A 245 -5.73 10.43 8.63
CA GLY A 245 -4.75 10.41 9.71
C GLY A 245 -5.29 9.84 11.02
N GLY A 246 -4.37 9.54 11.93
CA GLY A 246 -4.65 8.86 13.18
C GLY A 246 -5.78 9.47 14.00
N GLY A 247 -6.73 8.65 14.42
CA GLY A 247 -7.88 9.04 15.23
C GLY A 247 -9.03 9.70 14.49
N PHE A 248 -8.93 9.94 13.17
CA PHE A 248 -9.98 10.57 12.36
C PHE A 248 -10.87 9.55 11.67
N VAL A 249 -12.09 10.00 11.33
CA VAL A 249 -13.12 9.26 10.61
C VAL A 249 -13.30 9.89 9.23
N PRO A 250 -13.41 9.10 8.14
CA PRO A 250 -13.55 9.64 6.78
C PRO A 250 -14.83 10.44 6.59
N LEU A 251 -14.77 11.45 5.71
CA LEU A 251 -15.94 12.25 5.34
C LEU A 251 -16.89 11.48 4.41
N GLU A 252 -18.16 11.96 4.34
CA GLU A 252 -19.22 11.35 3.55
C GLU A 252 -18.85 11.12 2.08
N ASN A 253 -18.23 12.11 1.42
CA ASN A 253 -17.82 12.00 0.02
C ASN A 253 -16.83 10.86 -0.22
N VAL A 254 -15.87 10.67 0.68
CA VAL A 254 -14.92 9.56 0.62
C VAL A 254 -15.62 8.22 0.89
N VAL A 255 -16.50 8.16 1.89
CA VAL A 255 -17.27 6.95 2.21
C VAL A 255 -18.13 6.50 1.02
N ARG A 256 -18.81 7.44 0.34
CA ARG A 256 -19.64 7.13 -0.83
C ARG A 256 -18.85 6.61 -2.02
N SER A 257 -17.67 7.19 -2.29
CA SER A 257 -16.87 6.89 -3.48
C SER A 257 -15.99 5.65 -3.33
N SER A 258 -15.58 5.29 -2.10
CA SER A 258 -14.62 4.22 -1.85
C SER A 258 -15.22 2.82 -1.97
N ASP A 259 -14.39 1.83 -2.31
CA ASP A 259 -14.72 0.40 -2.26
C ASP A 259 -14.38 -0.23 -0.89
N PHE A 260 -13.43 0.35 -0.18
CA PHE A 260 -13.01 0.01 1.18
C PHE A 260 -12.52 1.29 1.87
N LEU A 261 -12.55 1.32 3.20
CA LEU A 261 -12.16 2.50 3.97
C LEU A 261 -10.85 2.23 4.70
N LEU A 262 -9.89 3.15 4.52
CA LEU A 262 -8.63 3.15 5.25
C LEU A 262 -8.71 4.17 6.39
N VAL A 263 -8.32 3.74 7.58
CA VAL A 263 -8.26 4.57 8.79
C VAL A 263 -6.95 4.27 9.51
N HIS A 264 -6.45 5.24 10.27
CA HIS A 264 -5.20 5.08 11.01
C HIS A 264 -5.44 5.13 12.51
N GLY A 265 -4.74 4.27 13.23
CA GLY A 265 -4.72 4.22 14.69
C GLY A 265 -3.57 5.02 15.33
N ASN A 266 -2.74 5.68 14.53
CA ASN A 266 -1.57 6.41 15.00
C ASN A 266 -1.92 7.40 16.12
N GLY A 267 -1.16 7.32 17.23
CA GLY A 267 -1.38 8.17 18.40
C GLY A 267 -2.65 7.84 19.21
N VAL A 268 -3.41 6.82 18.85
CA VAL A 268 -4.58 6.34 19.61
C VAL A 268 -4.14 5.36 20.68
N SER A 269 -3.98 5.83 21.91
CA SER A 269 -3.49 5.00 23.04
C SER A 269 -4.57 4.16 23.72
N ASP A 270 -5.85 4.52 23.60
CA ASP A 270 -6.97 3.77 24.17
C ASP A 270 -7.58 2.84 23.12
N PRO A 271 -7.49 1.50 23.29
CA PRO A 271 -8.11 0.56 22.36
C PRO A 271 -9.63 0.73 22.19
N ASN A 272 -10.34 1.26 23.19
CA ASN A 272 -11.77 1.54 23.06
C ASN A 272 -12.02 2.62 22.01
N ARG A 273 -11.10 3.56 21.82
CA ARG A 273 -11.20 4.56 20.76
C ARG A 273 -11.13 3.94 19.37
N ILE A 274 -10.34 2.88 19.17
CA ILE A 274 -10.29 2.11 17.91
C ILE A 274 -11.69 1.53 17.59
N THR A 275 -12.33 0.91 18.59
CA THR A 275 -13.70 0.40 18.44
C THR A 275 -14.67 1.52 18.05
N GLN A 276 -14.61 2.67 18.76
CA GLN A 276 -15.46 3.84 18.48
C GLN A 276 -15.23 4.39 17.07
N MET A 277 -13.99 4.42 16.58
CA MET A 277 -13.69 4.87 15.21
C MET A 277 -14.40 3.99 14.18
N VAL A 278 -14.40 2.67 14.36
CA VAL A 278 -15.12 1.73 13.47
C VAL A 278 -16.63 2.01 13.50
N GLU A 279 -17.20 2.17 14.70
CA GLU A 279 -18.61 2.45 14.87
C GLU A 279 -19.01 3.82 14.28
N GLN A 280 -18.20 4.84 14.49
CA GLN A 280 -18.40 6.17 13.91
C GLN A 280 -18.31 6.15 12.39
N THR A 281 -17.35 5.41 11.83
CA THR A 281 -17.20 5.24 10.38
C THR A 281 -18.44 4.61 9.77
N ARG A 282 -19.03 3.60 10.43
CA ARG A 282 -20.29 2.97 9.98
C ARG A 282 -21.50 3.89 10.06
N LYS A 283 -21.44 4.96 10.88
CA LYS A 283 -22.51 5.95 11.02
C LYS A 283 -22.38 7.13 10.06
N VAL A 284 -21.28 7.23 9.30
CA VAL A 284 -21.10 8.28 8.30
C VAL A 284 -22.17 8.14 7.22
N SER A 285 -22.80 9.27 6.83
CA SER A 285 -23.81 9.29 5.78
C SER A 285 -23.28 8.64 4.50
N GLY A 286 -24.10 7.80 3.86
CA GLY A 286 -23.71 7.06 2.65
C GLY A 286 -22.86 5.81 2.90
N TYR A 287 -22.59 5.44 4.16
CA TYR A 287 -21.96 4.15 4.45
C TYR A 287 -22.85 2.99 3.96
N ARG A 288 -22.22 2.02 3.38
CA ARG A 288 -22.78 0.71 3.04
C ARG A 288 -21.85 -0.37 3.56
N PRO A 289 -22.29 -1.62 3.75
CA PRO A 289 -21.37 -2.70 4.11
C PRO A 289 -20.16 -2.75 3.19
N MET A 290 -18.99 -2.38 3.73
CA MET A 290 -17.69 -2.40 3.06
C MET A 290 -16.59 -2.59 4.10
N PRO A 291 -15.41 -3.14 3.71
CA PRO A 291 -14.32 -3.33 4.65
C PRO A 291 -13.81 -2.00 5.23
N ILE A 292 -13.59 -1.99 6.55
CA ILE A 292 -12.82 -0.97 7.25
C ILE A 292 -11.47 -1.59 7.61
N LEU A 293 -10.40 -0.88 7.31
CA LEU A 293 -9.05 -1.39 7.45
C LEU A 293 -8.14 -0.33 8.05
N PHE A 294 -7.64 -0.61 9.25
CA PHE A 294 -6.52 0.13 9.81
C PHE A 294 -5.26 -0.33 9.07
N ASN A 295 -4.67 0.51 8.22
CA ASN A 295 -3.45 0.19 7.51
C ASN A 295 -2.21 0.84 8.12
N GLU A 296 -2.39 1.55 9.23
CA GLU A 296 -1.33 2.18 10.00
C GLU A 296 -1.75 2.38 11.46
N ASP A 297 -1.08 1.69 12.39
CA ASP A 297 -1.29 1.86 13.83
C ASP A 297 0.03 1.57 14.57
N ASP A 298 0.48 2.52 15.36
CA ASP A 298 1.75 2.51 16.09
C ASP A 298 1.64 2.00 17.54
N HIS A 299 0.57 1.27 17.85
CA HIS A 299 0.32 0.76 19.21
C HIS A 299 0.77 -0.69 19.36
N PHE A 300 1.51 -1.00 20.45
CA PHE A 300 2.30 -2.23 20.54
C PHE A 300 1.95 -3.15 21.73
N ASP A 301 0.96 -2.85 22.52
CA ASP A 301 0.58 -3.62 23.72
C ASP A 301 0.07 -5.04 23.39
N PHE A 302 0.82 -5.79 22.56
CA PHE A 302 0.42 -7.11 22.06
C PHE A 302 0.34 -8.20 23.14
N ASP A 303 0.96 -7.97 24.31
CA ASP A 303 0.88 -8.80 25.49
C ASP A 303 -0.41 -8.58 26.30
N LYS A 304 -1.13 -7.47 26.07
CA LYS A 304 -2.37 -7.17 26.76
C LYS A 304 -3.57 -7.84 26.08
N PRO A 305 -4.55 -8.34 26.86
CA PRO A 305 -5.77 -8.95 26.30
C PRO A 305 -6.59 -8.01 25.41
N LEU A 306 -6.53 -6.71 25.69
CA LEU A 306 -7.12 -5.65 24.89
C LEU A 306 -6.01 -4.69 24.43
N ASN A 307 -5.74 -4.69 23.17
CA ASN A 307 -4.84 -3.80 22.45
C ASN A 307 -5.54 -3.29 21.18
N ASN A 308 -4.93 -2.36 20.45
CA ASN A 308 -5.56 -1.78 19.27
C ASN A 308 -5.91 -2.82 18.19
N MET A 309 -5.04 -3.80 17.95
CA MET A 309 -5.31 -4.89 17.01
C MET A 309 -6.56 -5.70 17.44
N MET A 310 -6.65 -6.09 18.71
CA MET A 310 -7.80 -6.86 19.21
C MET A 310 -9.08 -6.02 19.26
N ALA A 311 -8.99 -4.72 19.53
CA ALA A 311 -10.13 -3.81 19.49
C ALA A 311 -10.69 -3.67 18.06
N ALA A 312 -9.81 -3.50 17.07
CA ALA A 312 -10.20 -3.46 15.66
C ALA A 312 -10.85 -4.79 15.21
N VAL A 313 -10.23 -5.92 15.53
CA VAL A 313 -10.74 -7.26 15.19
C VAL A 313 -12.10 -7.52 15.80
N LYS A 314 -12.30 -7.21 17.10
CA LYS A 314 -13.60 -7.38 17.78
C LYS A 314 -14.68 -6.49 17.18
N ALA A 315 -14.32 -5.31 16.66
CA ALA A 315 -15.21 -4.43 15.91
C ALA A 315 -15.39 -4.84 14.44
N TYR A 316 -14.81 -5.96 14.02
CA TYR A 316 -14.79 -6.46 12.65
C TYR A 316 -14.17 -5.45 11.68
N ALA A 317 -12.97 -5.00 11.99
CA ALA A 317 -12.11 -4.23 11.11
C ALA A 317 -10.73 -4.89 11.00
N SER A 318 -10.13 -4.81 9.82
CA SER A 318 -8.76 -5.26 9.59
C SER A 318 -7.76 -4.34 10.29
N TRP A 319 -6.58 -4.86 10.64
CA TRP A 319 -5.58 -4.08 11.36
C TRP A 319 -4.18 -4.26 10.75
N GLY A 320 -3.38 -3.19 10.79
CA GLY A 320 -2.06 -3.12 10.22
C GLY A 320 -1.02 -2.51 11.16
N TYR A 321 0.05 -3.28 11.35
CA TYR A 321 1.20 -2.89 12.15
C TYR A 321 2.00 -1.78 11.47
N PHE A 322 2.27 -0.72 12.21
CA PHE A 322 3.21 0.33 11.86
C PHE A 322 4.19 0.56 13.00
N GLU A 323 5.45 0.61 12.68
CA GLU A 323 6.47 1.07 13.62
C GLU A 323 7.32 2.14 12.96
N PRO A 324 7.27 3.39 13.46
CA PRO A 324 7.99 4.50 12.84
C PRO A 324 9.51 4.32 12.88
N GLY A 325 10.08 3.65 13.89
CA GLY A 325 11.50 3.36 14.02
C GLY A 325 12.42 4.52 13.64
N LYS A 326 13.45 4.78 14.43
CA LYS A 326 14.43 5.84 14.14
C LYS A 326 15.85 5.34 13.97
N SER A 327 16.08 4.08 14.32
CA SER A 327 17.39 3.44 14.21
C SER A 327 17.47 2.71 12.88
N ASN A 328 18.12 3.32 11.91
CA ASN A 328 18.31 2.76 10.58
C ASN A 328 18.86 1.32 10.65
N TYR A 329 18.17 0.39 9.97
CA TYR A 329 18.50 -1.03 9.90
C TYR A 329 18.46 -1.80 11.24
N VAL A 330 17.91 -1.23 12.29
CA VAL A 330 17.80 -1.86 13.61
C VAL A 330 16.34 -2.22 13.90
N ASP A 331 15.44 -1.24 13.85
CA ASP A 331 14.04 -1.39 14.22
C ASP A 331 13.08 -0.72 13.22
N GLY A 332 11.78 -1.01 13.39
CA GLY A 332 10.72 -0.41 12.58
C GLY A 332 10.63 -0.92 11.14
N HIS A 333 9.68 -0.33 10.42
CA HIS A 333 9.46 -0.54 8.97
C HIS A 333 9.47 0.78 8.18
N GLN A 334 9.80 1.91 8.84
CA GLN A 334 9.64 3.23 8.28
C GLN A 334 10.97 3.90 7.90
N CYS A 335 12.02 3.73 8.70
CA CYS A 335 13.30 4.43 8.50
C CYS A 335 14.28 3.59 7.67
N PRO A 336 14.60 3.96 6.41
CA PRO A 336 15.60 3.26 5.61
C PRO A 336 17.05 3.46 6.16
N PRO A 337 17.93 2.49 5.94
CA PRO A 337 17.65 1.16 5.42
C PRO A 337 16.82 0.36 6.42
N VAL A 338 15.87 -0.44 5.92
CA VAL A 338 14.96 -1.22 6.77
C VAL A 338 15.45 -2.66 6.87
N ASN A 339 15.54 -3.19 8.10
CA ASN A 339 15.60 -4.62 8.30
C ASN A 339 14.17 -5.20 8.25
N TRP A 340 13.82 -5.81 7.13
CA TRP A 340 12.48 -6.34 6.86
C TRP A 340 12.17 -7.66 7.58
N GLY A 341 13.16 -8.27 8.24
CA GLY A 341 12.96 -9.50 9.01
C GLY A 341 12.16 -9.27 10.30
N ILE A 342 11.73 -10.38 10.91
CA ILE A 342 11.08 -10.39 12.24
C ILE A 342 12.17 -10.39 13.31
N ASN A 343 12.90 -9.30 13.44
CA ASN A 343 14.17 -9.22 14.18
C ASN A 343 14.04 -8.55 15.57
N THR A 344 13.08 -7.64 15.77
CA THR A 344 12.90 -6.94 17.05
C THR A 344 11.83 -7.61 17.93
N GLU A 345 11.85 -7.35 19.23
CA GLU A 345 10.85 -7.90 20.15
C GLU A 345 9.43 -7.45 19.78
N ARG A 346 9.26 -6.21 19.31
CA ARG A 346 7.95 -5.69 18.87
C ARG A 346 7.45 -6.43 17.63
N LYS A 347 8.30 -6.61 16.61
CA LYS A 347 7.95 -7.39 15.41
C LYS A 347 7.62 -8.84 15.79
N LYS A 348 8.43 -9.48 16.64
CA LYS A 348 8.17 -10.83 17.13
C LYS A 348 6.82 -10.92 17.84
N ALA A 349 6.51 -9.99 18.74
CA ALA A 349 5.25 -9.95 19.46
C ALA A 349 4.06 -9.78 18.52
N PHE A 350 4.14 -8.83 17.55
CA PHE A 350 3.11 -8.65 16.53
C PHE A 350 2.88 -9.94 15.71
N PHE A 351 3.94 -10.50 15.14
CA PHE A 351 3.80 -11.68 14.29
C PHE A 351 3.37 -12.93 15.07
N ALA A 352 3.72 -13.05 16.34
CA ALA A 352 3.23 -14.11 17.21
C ALA A 352 1.72 -13.98 17.47
N LEU A 353 1.24 -12.78 17.81
CA LEU A 353 -0.20 -12.52 17.97
C LEU A 353 -0.95 -12.70 16.65
N LEU A 354 -0.41 -12.18 15.54
CA LEU A 354 -0.99 -12.35 14.20
C LEU A 354 -1.21 -13.82 13.86
N LYS A 355 -0.19 -14.67 14.11
CA LYS A 355 -0.28 -16.11 13.87
C LYS A 355 -1.39 -16.76 14.71
N GLN A 356 -1.51 -16.38 15.99
CA GLN A 356 -2.58 -16.87 16.86
C GLN A 356 -3.97 -16.43 16.36
N VAL A 357 -4.11 -15.15 16.00
CA VAL A 357 -5.38 -14.58 15.53
C VAL A 357 -5.81 -15.24 14.23
N THR A 358 -4.91 -15.35 13.26
CA THR A 358 -5.22 -15.87 11.92
C THR A 358 -5.26 -17.40 11.83
N GLY A 359 -4.61 -18.10 12.76
CA GLY A 359 -4.52 -19.56 12.76
C GLY A 359 -3.53 -20.10 11.71
N ALA A 360 -2.53 -19.30 11.34
CA ALA A 360 -1.52 -19.65 10.34
C ALA A 360 -0.45 -20.61 10.87
#